data_715aa70ed6d25808d81a49575332cfc9
#
_entry.id   715aa70ed6d25808d81a49575332cfc9
#
_cell.length_a   1.000
_cell.length_b   1.000
_cell.length_c   1.000
_cell.angle_alpha   90.00
_cell.angle_beta   90.00
_cell.angle_gamma   90.00
#
_symmetry.space_group_name_H-M   'P 1'
#
loop_
_entity.id
_entity.type
_entity.pdbx_description
1 polymer ?
#
loop_
_entity_poly.entity_id
_entity_poly.type
_entity_poly.pdbx_seq_one_letter_code
_entity_poly.pdbx_strand_id
1 'polypeptide(L)'
;SYVFVTREEFESSIGSGKFLEWAEFQGNLYGTPLPEAPDGMDILLEIDVQGATAVTEKGIPALLIFVDAPSVEDQARRLRGRGDPETEVEKRILKGERERERAKELGAHIIINDDLELTIQEIRTLIESHAKGHQK
;
A
#
# COMPACT_ATOMS: atom_id res chain seq x y z
N SER A 1 -6.33 -9.98 10.65
CA SER A 1 -7.36 -10.20 11.68
C SER A 1 -7.98 -8.87 12.09
N TYR A 2 -9.22 -8.90 12.56
CA TYR A 2 -9.94 -7.70 13.02
C TYR A 2 -9.95 -7.64 14.53
N VAL A 3 -9.77 -6.43 15.06
CA VAL A 3 -10.01 -6.13 16.47
C VAL A 3 -11.37 -5.43 16.55
N PHE A 4 -12.28 -5.99 17.35
CA PHE A 4 -13.63 -5.44 17.48
C PHE A 4 -13.68 -4.44 18.64
N VAL A 5 -14.25 -3.28 18.37
CA VAL A 5 -14.44 -2.23 19.38
C VAL A 5 -15.88 -1.71 19.28
N THR A 6 -16.33 -0.97 20.29
CA THR A 6 -17.63 -0.33 20.24
C THR A 6 -17.62 0.84 19.26
N ARG A 7 -18.80 1.23 18.76
CA ARG A 7 -18.93 2.40 17.89
C ARG A 7 -18.40 3.66 18.57
N GLU A 8 -18.69 3.82 19.85
CA GLU A 8 -18.21 4.96 20.63
C GLU A 8 -16.70 5.02 20.73
N GLU A 9 -16.06 3.87 20.97
CA GLU A 9 -14.59 3.77 21.00
C GLU A 9 -13.99 4.09 19.64
N PHE A 10 -14.61 3.61 18.57
CA PHE A 10 -14.15 3.87 17.20
C PHE A 10 -14.24 5.37 16.87
N GLU A 11 -15.37 5.99 17.15
CA GLU A 11 -15.59 7.43 16.90
C GLU A 11 -14.62 8.29 17.72
N SER A 12 -14.35 7.92 18.96
CA SER A 12 -13.35 8.58 19.78
C SER A 12 -11.95 8.48 19.17
N SER A 13 -11.61 7.33 18.61
CA SER A 13 -10.33 7.11 17.93
C SER A 13 -10.21 7.95 16.65
N ILE A 14 -11.31 8.14 15.90
CA ILE A 14 -11.33 9.06 14.75
C ILE A 14 -10.98 10.47 15.21
N GLY A 15 -11.67 10.97 16.23
CA GLY A 15 -11.46 12.31 16.76
C GLY A 15 -10.06 12.54 17.29
N SER A 16 -9.39 11.48 17.78
CA SER A 16 -8.03 11.53 18.31
C SER A 16 -6.96 11.31 17.23
N GLY A 17 -7.36 11.10 15.97
CA GLY A 17 -6.42 10.89 14.87
C GLY A 17 -5.65 9.58 14.93
N LYS A 18 -6.22 8.54 15.52
CA LYS A 18 -5.55 7.24 15.71
C LYS A 18 -5.59 6.32 14.50
N PHE A 19 -6.37 6.67 13.49
CA PHE A 19 -6.48 5.85 12.29
C PHE A 19 -5.64 6.42 11.15
N LEU A 20 -4.99 5.52 10.41
CA LEU A 20 -4.39 5.84 9.12
C LEU A 20 -5.48 6.15 8.11
N GLU A 21 -6.49 5.31 8.06
CA GLU A 21 -7.69 5.48 7.25
C GLU A 21 -8.86 4.81 7.94
N TRP A 22 -10.07 5.27 7.64
CA TRP A 22 -11.29 4.64 8.12
C TRP A 22 -12.42 4.88 7.12
N ALA A 23 -13.44 4.02 7.15
CA ALA A 23 -14.60 4.12 6.29
C ALA A 23 -15.82 3.48 6.93
N GLU A 24 -17.00 3.90 6.51
CA GLU A 24 -18.26 3.26 6.86
C GLU A 24 -18.73 2.42 5.68
N PHE A 25 -19.09 1.18 5.95
CA PHE A 25 -19.61 0.26 4.95
C PHE A 25 -20.76 -0.55 5.54
N GLN A 26 -21.94 -0.46 4.92
CA GLN A 26 -23.15 -1.16 5.36
C GLN A 26 -23.47 -0.94 6.85
N GLY A 27 -23.31 0.31 7.31
CA GLY A 27 -23.61 0.69 8.69
C GLY A 27 -22.54 0.36 9.72
N ASN A 28 -21.45 -0.27 9.30
CA ASN A 28 -20.34 -0.61 10.17
C ASN A 28 -19.12 0.27 9.86
N LEU A 29 -18.35 0.56 10.91
CA LEU A 29 -17.13 1.34 10.81
C LEU A 29 -15.91 0.41 10.73
N TYR A 30 -15.04 0.67 9.78
CA TYR A 30 -13.79 -0.06 9.56
C TYR A 30 -12.63 0.93 9.51
N GLY A 31 -11.53 0.59 10.14
CA GLY A 31 -10.36 1.45 10.12
C GLY A 31 -9.06 0.70 10.28
N THR A 32 -8.00 1.31 9.76
CA THR A 32 -6.64 0.83 9.91
C THR A 32 -5.93 1.74 10.92
N PRO A 33 -5.48 1.21 12.07
CA PRO A 33 -4.78 2.03 13.05
C PRO A 33 -3.47 2.58 12.49
N LEU A 34 -3.04 3.73 13.03
CA LEU A 34 -1.69 4.22 12.76
C LEU A 34 -0.68 3.18 13.26
N PRO A 35 0.29 2.82 12.42
CA PRO A 35 1.29 1.86 12.83
C PRO A 35 2.22 2.44 13.90
N GLU A 36 2.54 1.63 14.90
CA GLU A 36 3.52 1.97 15.92
C GLU A 36 4.61 0.92 15.96
N ALA A 37 5.85 1.34 15.87
CA ALA A 37 7.00 0.44 15.95
C ALA A 37 7.73 0.62 17.27
N PRO A 38 8.25 -0.47 17.87
CA PRO A 38 9.20 -0.34 18.96
C PRO A 38 10.42 0.49 18.55
N ASP A 39 11.04 1.15 19.51
CA ASP A 39 12.23 1.97 19.26
C ASP A 39 13.31 1.16 18.53
N GLY A 40 13.88 1.76 17.49
CA GLY A 40 14.92 1.16 16.69
C GLY A 40 14.45 0.15 15.66
N MET A 41 13.15 0.00 15.49
CA MET A 41 12.57 -0.90 14.49
C MET A 41 11.76 -0.14 13.45
N ASP A 42 11.81 -0.62 12.24
CA ASP A 42 10.99 -0.09 11.14
C ASP A 42 9.73 -0.93 10.98
N ILE A 43 8.73 -0.35 10.34
CA ILE A 43 7.49 -1.05 10.02
C ILE A 43 7.39 -1.20 8.51
N LEU A 44 7.13 -2.43 8.07
CA LEU A 44 6.80 -2.71 6.69
C LEU A 44 5.29 -2.83 6.57
N LEU A 45 4.69 -2.00 5.74
CA LEU A 45 3.25 -2.06 5.45
C LEU A 45 3.02 -2.58 4.04
N GLU A 46 2.11 -3.52 3.93
CA GLU A 46 1.59 -3.96 2.64
C GLU A 46 0.19 -3.36 2.50
N ILE A 47 0.11 -2.27 1.76
CA ILE A 47 -1.10 -1.46 1.65
C ILE A 47 -1.37 -1.13 0.18
N ASP A 48 -2.60 -0.69 -0.10
CA ASP A 48 -2.95 -0.21 -1.43
C ASP A 48 -2.60 1.27 -1.59
N VAL A 49 -2.90 1.82 -2.76
CA VAL A 49 -2.61 3.22 -3.08
C VAL A 49 -3.42 4.17 -2.20
N GLN A 50 -4.60 3.79 -1.75
CA GLN A 50 -5.40 4.61 -0.82
C GLN A 50 -4.70 4.71 0.54
N GLY A 51 -4.17 3.60 1.03
CA GLY A 51 -3.39 3.59 2.26
C GLY A 51 -2.10 4.41 2.13
N ALA A 52 -1.40 4.28 1.03
CA ALA A 52 -0.20 5.09 0.75
C ALA A 52 -0.52 6.59 0.67
N THR A 53 -1.65 6.93 0.06
CA THR A 53 -2.13 8.32 0.02
C THR A 53 -2.36 8.86 1.43
N ALA A 54 -3.01 8.07 2.28
CA ALA A 54 -3.28 8.45 3.66
C ALA A 54 -1.99 8.68 4.46
N VAL A 55 -1.00 7.82 4.29
CA VAL A 55 0.33 7.97 4.91
C VAL A 55 0.95 9.30 4.50
N THR A 56 0.91 9.61 3.22
CA THR A 56 1.48 10.85 2.67
C THR A 56 0.75 12.09 3.17
N GLU A 57 -0.58 12.05 3.17
CA GLU A 57 -1.40 13.19 3.63
C GLU A 57 -1.22 13.48 5.12
N LYS A 58 -0.94 12.47 5.92
CA LYS A 58 -0.66 12.64 7.36
C LYS A 58 0.76 13.13 7.63
N GLY A 59 1.59 13.26 6.59
CA GLY A 59 2.97 13.71 6.75
C GLY A 59 3.88 12.69 7.42
N ILE A 60 3.50 11.43 7.42
CA ILE A 60 4.32 10.37 8.01
C ILE A 60 5.51 10.09 7.09
N PRO A 61 6.77 10.20 7.58
CA PRO A 61 7.91 9.86 6.76
C PRO A 61 7.89 8.37 6.37
N ALA A 62 7.95 8.08 5.07
CA ALA A 62 7.88 6.72 4.60
C ALA A 62 8.59 6.56 3.26
N LEU A 63 9.21 5.39 3.07
CA LEU A 63 9.68 4.97 1.77
C LEU A 63 8.52 4.27 1.06
N LEU A 64 8.08 4.82 -0.06
CA LEU A 64 7.00 4.26 -0.85
C LEU A 64 7.56 3.46 -2.02
N ILE A 65 7.17 2.20 -2.13
CA ILE A 65 7.58 1.31 -3.21
C ILE A 65 6.33 0.74 -3.86
N PHE A 66 6.21 0.93 -5.17
CA PHE A 66 5.15 0.35 -5.98
C PHE A 66 5.73 -0.77 -6.83
N VAL A 67 5.24 -1.98 -6.64
CA VAL A 67 5.68 -3.15 -7.40
C VAL A 67 4.70 -3.41 -8.53
N ASP A 68 5.19 -3.35 -9.76
CA ASP A 68 4.36 -3.41 -10.95
C ASP A 68 4.69 -4.62 -11.82
N ALA A 69 3.75 -5.02 -12.67
CA ALA A 69 3.97 -6.06 -13.68
C ALA A 69 4.83 -5.51 -14.82
N PRO A 70 5.59 -6.37 -15.53
CA PRO A 70 6.45 -5.92 -16.63
C PRO A 70 5.70 -5.23 -17.76
N SER A 71 4.47 -5.65 -18.05
CA SER A 71 3.64 -5.07 -19.09
C SER A 71 2.17 -5.35 -18.81
N VAL A 72 1.28 -4.64 -19.52
CA VAL A 72 -0.15 -4.88 -19.49
C VAL A 72 -0.46 -6.31 -19.97
N GLU A 73 0.25 -6.76 -20.98
CA GLU A 73 0.10 -8.11 -21.53
C GLU A 73 0.46 -9.20 -20.51
N ASP A 74 1.54 -8.99 -19.76
CA ASP A 74 1.93 -9.92 -18.69
C ASP A 74 0.92 -9.93 -17.56
N GLN A 75 0.43 -8.76 -17.17
CA GLN A 75 -0.62 -8.66 -16.15
C GLN A 75 -1.88 -9.41 -16.58
N ALA A 76 -2.32 -9.21 -17.83
CA ALA A 76 -3.48 -9.88 -18.39
C ALA A 76 -3.28 -11.40 -18.42
N ARG A 77 -2.09 -11.84 -18.83
CA ARG A 77 -1.75 -13.27 -18.88
C ARG A 77 -1.82 -13.92 -17.50
N ARG A 78 -1.28 -13.24 -16.48
CA ARG A 78 -1.31 -13.74 -15.10
C ARG A 78 -2.73 -13.86 -14.57
N LEU A 79 -3.58 -12.86 -14.84
CA LEU A 79 -4.98 -12.87 -14.44
C LEU A 79 -5.78 -13.97 -15.15
N ARG A 80 -5.57 -14.13 -16.45
CA ARG A 80 -6.22 -15.20 -17.22
C ARG A 80 -5.76 -16.60 -16.79
N GLY A 81 -4.47 -16.74 -16.51
CA GLY A 81 -3.90 -17.98 -15.99
C GLY A 81 -4.49 -18.40 -14.65
N ARG A 82 -4.97 -17.44 -13.88
CA ARG A 82 -5.65 -17.64 -12.61
C ARG A 82 -7.13 -17.99 -12.78
N GLY A 83 -7.65 -17.91 -14.01
CA GLY A 83 -9.05 -18.19 -14.30
C GLY A 83 -9.99 -17.00 -14.18
N ASP A 84 -9.49 -15.78 -14.10
CA ASP A 84 -10.32 -14.58 -14.01
C ASP A 84 -11.13 -14.37 -15.32
N PRO A 85 -12.43 -14.01 -15.24
CA PRO A 85 -13.20 -13.63 -16.42
C PRO A 85 -12.63 -12.39 -17.11
N GLU A 86 -12.81 -12.31 -18.43
CA GLU A 86 -12.27 -11.22 -19.25
C GLU A 86 -12.71 -9.84 -18.77
N THR A 87 -13.95 -9.70 -18.32
CA THR A 87 -14.46 -8.44 -17.76
C THR A 87 -13.69 -8.02 -16.50
N GLU A 88 -13.31 -8.96 -15.65
CA GLU A 88 -12.52 -8.71 -14.45
C GLU A 88 -11.07 -8.39 -14.81
N VAL A 89 -10.53 -9.05 -15.83
CA VAL A 89 -9.17 -8.76 -16.33
C VAL A 89 -9.07 -7.30 -16.77
N GLU A 90 -10.03 -6.83 -17.57
CA GLU A 90 -10.05 -5.42 -18.03
C GLU A 90 -10.16 -4.44 -16.88
N LYS A 91 -11.03 -4.69 -15.91
CA LYS A 91 -11.20 -3.83 -14.73
C LYS A 91 -9.90 -3.73 -13.92
N ARG A 92 -9.21 -4.85 -13.72
CA ARG A 92 -7.96 -4.88 -12.95
C ARG A 92 -6.83 -4.17 -13.66
N ILE A 93 -6.77 -4.26 -14.98
CA ILE A 93 -5.78 -3.53 -15.78
C ILE A 93 -6.00 -2.02 -15.65
N LEU A 94 -7.24 -1.56 -15.80
CA LEU A 94 -7.56 -0.14 -15.65
C LEU A 94 -7.29 0.36 -14.24
N LYS A 95 -7.62 -0.44 -13.24
CA LYS A 95 -7.32 -0.12 -11.85
C LYS A 95 -5.82 -0.01 -11.62
N GLY A 96 -5.05 -0.94 -12.17
CA GLY A 96 -3.59 -0.94 -12.08
C GLY A 96 -2.96 0.29 -12.71
N GLU A 97 -3.48 0.75 -13.83
CA GLU A 97 -3.00 1.98 -14.47
C GLU A 97 -3.23 3.20 -13.59
N ARG A 98 -4.41 3.31 -13.00
CA ARG A 98 -4.74 4.41 -12.07
C ARG A 98 -3.89 4.38 -10.82
N GLU A 99 -3.66 3.19 -10.28
CA GLU A 99 -2.82 3.02 -9.10
C GLU A 99 -1.37 3.40 -9.40
N ARG A 100 -0.85 3.03 -10.56
CA ARG A 100 0.51 3.40 -10.99
C ARG A 100 0.66 4.91 -11.12
N GLU A 101 -0.31 5.57 -11.75
CA GLU A 101 -0.29 7.03 -11.88
C GLU A 101 -0.32 7.72 -10.52
N ARG A 102 -1.15 7.22 -9.60
CA ARG A 102 -1.21 7.75 -8.25
C ARG A 102 0.09 7.52 -7.50
N ALA A 103 0.70 6.34 -7.64
CA ALA A 103 1.98 6.03 -7.03
C ALA A 103 3.07 7.01 -7.49
N LYS A 104 3.09 7.35 -8.77
CA LYS A 104 4.02 8.35 -9.31
C LYS A 104 3.78 9.72 -8.69
N GLU A 105 2.53 10.14 -8.56
CA GLU A 105 2.17 11.41 -7.92
C GLU A 105 2.64 11.47 -6.48
N LEU A 106 2.61 10.35 -5.78
CA LEU A 106 3.05 10.24 -4.38
C LEU A 106 4.58 10.17 -4.25
N GLY A 107 5.31 10.09 -5.35
CA GLY A 107 6.76 9.96 -5.33
C GLY A 107 7.27 8.56 -5.02
N ALA A 108 6.46 7.53 -5.26
CA ALA A 108 6.88 6.16 -5.01
C ALA A 108 7.95 5.69 -6.00
N HIS A 109 8.83 4.81 -5.52
CA HIS A 109 9.76 4.10 -6.40
C HIS A 109 9.00 2.98 -7.11
N ILE A 110 9.05 2.99 -8.44
CA ILE A 110 8.38 1.96 -9.25
C ILE A 110 9.39 0.85 -9.53
N ILE A 111 9.06 -0.36 -9.09
CA ILE A 111 9.88 -1.54 -9.34
C ILE A 111 9.10 -2.50 -10.21
N ILE A 112 9.72 -2.97 -11.28
CA ILE A 112 9.11 -3.93 -12.20
C ILE A 112 9.43 -5.34 -11.69
N ASN A 113 8.40 -6.11 -11.36
CA ASN A 113 8.55 -7.50 -10.91
C ASN A 113 8.57 -8.46 -12.10
N ASP A 114 9.72 -8.55 -12.75
CA ASP A 114 9.97 -9.52 -13.81
C ASP A 114 10.64 -10.76 -13.23
N ASP A 115 11.70 -10.57 -12.46
CA ASP A 115 12.40 -11.64 -11.74
C ASP A 115 12.26 -11.38 -10.24
N LEU A 116 11.68 -12.32 -9.52
CA LEU A 116 11.38 -12.16 -8.09
C LEU A 116 12.64 -11.89 -7.26
N GLU A 117 13.73 -12.58 -7.52
CA GLU A 117 14.97 -12.41 -6.77
C GLU A 117 15.58 -11.02 -6.98
N LEU A 118 15.57 -10.54 -8.22
CA LEU A 118 16.05 -9.19 -8.54
C LEU A 118 15.15 -8.13 -7.90
N THR A 119 13.84 -8.34 -7.90
CA THR A 119 12.88 -7.45 -7.24
C THR A 119 13.17 -7.35 -5.75
N ILE A 120 13.41 -8.47 -5.09
CA ILE A 120 13.74 -8.49 -3.66
C ILE A 120 15.04 -7.73 -3.40
N GLN A 121 16.05 -7.92 -4.24
CA GLN A 121 17.32 -7.22 -4.11
C GLN A 121 17.17 -5.71 -4.28
N GLU A 122 16.37 -5.27 -5.26
CA GLU A 122 16.10 -3.85 -5.46
C GLU A 122 15.40 -3.23 -4.26
N ILE A 123 14.40 -3.92 -3.71
CA ILE A 123 13.68 -3.46 -2.52
C ILE A 123 14.63 -3.34 -1.34
N ARG A 124 15.48 -4.33 -1.11
CA ARG A 124 16.48 -4.30 -0.04
C ARG A 124 17.43 -3.11 -0.19
N THR A 125 17.91 -2.88 -1.40
CA THR A 125 18.80 -1.77 -1.69
C THR A 125 18.14 -0.43 -1.37
N LEU A 126 16.88 -0.25 -1.76
CA LEU A 126 16.11 0.95 -1.45
C LEU A 126 15.94 1.15 0.06
N ILE A 127 15.61 0.09 0.78
CA ILE A 127 15.42 0.14 2.23
C ILE A 127 16.73 0.55 2.92
N GLU A 128 17.84 -0.07 2.55
CA GLU A 128 19.15 0.23 3.11
C GLU A 128 19.58 1.67 2.83
N SER A 129 19.39 2.14 1.60
CA SER A 129 19.72 3.51 1.22
C SER A 129 18.86 4.53 1.97
N HIS A 130 17.59 4.25 2.14
CA HIS A 130 16.65 5.12 2.86
C HIS A 130 17.03 5.19 4.35
N ALA A 131 17.33 4.05 4.97
CA ALA A 131 17.75 3.99 6.36
C ALA A 131 19.03 4.80 6.60
N LYS A 132 20.04 4.69 5.71
CA LYS A 132 21.28 5.47 5.80
C LYS A 132 21.02 6.97 5.68
N GLY A 133 20.11 7.39 4.80
CA GLY A 133 19.73 8.77 4.62
C GLY A 133 19.06 9.39 5.85
N HIS A 134 18.43 8.58 6.69
CA HIS A 134 17.72 9.02 7.89
C HIS A 134 18.57 8.96 9.17
N GLN A 135 19.77 8.42 9.10
CA GLN A 135 20.69 8.33 10.24
C GLN A 135 21.58 9.57 10.42
N LYS A 136 21.35 10.60 9.66
CA LYS A 136 22.11 11.85 9.75
C LYS A 136 21.60 12.76 10.85
#